data_e89bbd13948f2b67feefcdf95fd42ed7
#
_entry.id   e89bbd13948f2b67feefcdf95fd42ed7
#
_cell.length_a   1.000
_cell.length_b   1.000
_cell.length_c   1.000
_cell.angle_alpha   90.00
_cell.angle_beta   90.00
_cell.angle_gamma   90.00
#
_symmetry.space_group_name_H-M   'P 1'
#
loop_
_entity.id
_entity.type
_entity.pdbx_description
1 polymer ?
#
loop_
_entity_poly.entity_id
_entity_poly.type
_entity_poly.pdbx_seq_one_letter_code
_entity_poly.pdbx_strand_id
1 'polypeptide(L)'
;HYIGSFAPDSHTGYALADIDEDGDIDLIAGSYSRGDRTGDDSSVGVNGALGRIGWFENPGVSGVYEEWQRHDISRRKRGMFDKFMARDLDGDGDMDFIGTRGNSYPYDGVFWLEQVRSASPRAAFERAREQESDEMPLP
;
A
#
# COMPACT_ATOMS: atom_id res chain seq x y z
N HIS A 1 -2.66 -19.15 8.69
CA HIS A 1 -2.36 -19.25 7.26
C HIS A 1 -1.52 -18.03 6.83
N TYR A 2 -0.67 -18.23 5.87
CA TYR A 2 0.13 -17.16 5.29
C TYR A 2 -0.65 -16.52 4.14
N ILE A 3 -0.83 -15.21 4.20
CA ILE A 3 -1.58 -14.45 3.20
C ILE A 3 -0.64 -13.93 2.11
N GLY A 4 0.49 -13.37 2.50
CA GLY A 4 1.43 -12.78 1.56
C GLY A 4 2.45 -11.88 2.23
N SER A 5 3.30 -11.22 1.43
CA SER A 5 4.41 -10.44 1.96
C SER A 5 4.76 -9.24 1.09
N PHE A 6 5.35 -8.23 1.72
CA PHE A 6 6.08 -7.17 1.06
C PHE A 6 7.59 -7.40 1.02
N ALA A 7 8.02 -8.64 1.23
CA ALA A 7 9.46 -8.93 1.31
C ALA A 7 10.28 -8.16 0.26
N PRO A 8 11.45 -7.65 0.62
CA PRO A 8 12.14 -7.76 1.92
C PRO A 8 11.67 -6.75 2.99
N ASP A 9 10.62 -5.99 2.75
CA ASP A 9 10.09 -5.01 3.69
C ASP A 9 9.39 -5.68 4.87
N SER A 10 9.42 -5.03 6.02
CA SER A 10 8.64 -5.44 7.18
C SER A 10 7.22 -4.88 7.07
N HIS A 11 6.23 -5.69 7.40
CA HIS A 11 4.86 -5.23 7.53
C HIS A 11 4.72 -4.33 8.75
N THR A 12 3.87 -3.30 8.66
CA THR A 12 3.69 -2.33 9.74
C THR A 12 2.24 -2.19 10.18
N GLY A 13 1.34 -1.81 9.32
CA GLY A 13 -0.06 -1.61 9.65
C GLY A 13 -0.98 -2.27 8.64
N TYR A 14 -2.25 -2.48 9.02
CA TYR A 14 -3.25 -3.03 8.12
C TYR A 14 -4.66 -2.54 8.47
N ALA A 15 -5.57 -2.65 7.50
CA ALA A 15 -7.02 -2.60 7.68
C ALA A 15 -7.68 -3.68 6.83
N LEU A 16 -8.92 -3.98 7.15
CA LEU A 16 -9.74 -4.97 6.48
C LEU A 16 -10.95 -4.29 5.84
N ALA A 17 -11.23 -4.60 4.60
CA ALA A 17 -12.41 -4.14 3.88
C ALA A 17 -12.67 -5.09 2.69
N ASP A 18 -13.89 -5.10 2.20
CA ASP A 18 -14.21 -5.65 0.88
C ASP A 18 -13.81 -4.57 -0.14
N ILE A 19 -12.61 -4.71 -0.72
CA ILE A 19 -11.99 -3.63 -1.52
C ILE A 19 -12.49 -3.65 -2.96
N ASP A 20 -12.71 -4.84 -3.50
CA ASP A 20 -13.18 -4.99 -4.89
C ASP A 20 -14.68 -5.24 -5.01
N GLU A 21 -15.39 -5.32 -3.87
CA GLU A 21 -16.83 -5.55 -3.77
C GLU A 21 -17.30 -6.93 -4.27
N ASP A 22 -16.45 -7.94 -4.09
CA ASP A 22 -16.81 -9.31 -4.42
C ASP A 22 -17.52 -10.06 -3.27
N GLY A 23 -17.60 -9.44 -2.10
CA GLY A 23 -18.24 -9.95 -0.88
C GLY A 23 -17.30 -10.64 0.10
N ASP A 24 -16.04 -10.81 -0.25
CA ASP A 24 -15.00 -11.33 0.62
C ASP A 24 -14.18 -10.19 1.26
N ILE A 25 -13.61 -10.42 2.42
CA ILE A 25 -12.85 -9.40 3.12
C ILE A 25 -11.37 -9.48 2.73
N ASP A 26 -10.89 -8.40 2.16
CA ASP A 26 -9.50 -8.18 1.77
C ASP A 26 -8.68 -7.54 2.87
N LEU A 27 -7.38 -7.40 2.62
CA LEU A 27 -6.45 -6.82 3.54
C LEU A 27 -5.58 -5.75 2.84
N ILE A 28 -5.75 -4.48 3.21
CA ILE A 28 -4.78 -3.43 2.86
C ILE A 28 -3.69 -3.37 3.92
N ALA A 29 -2.44 -3.20 3.51
CA ALA A 29 -1.32 -3.13 4.42
C ALA A 29 -0.25 -2.14 3.97
N GLY A 30 0.49 -1.66 4.96
CA GLY A 30 1.70 -0.88 4.76
C GLY A 30 2.96 -1.65 5.06
N SER A 31 4.08 -1.10 4.64
CA SER A 31 5.39 -1.65 4.91
C SER A 31 6.43 -0.60 5.24
N TYR A 32 7.55 -1.07 5.75
CA TYR A 32 8.72 -0.27 6.07
C TYR A 32 9.99 -1.08 5.86
N SER A 33 11.00 -0.46 5.27
CA SER A 33 12.33 -1.04 5.17
C SER A 33 13.40 0.05 5.30
N ARG A 34 14.56 -0.33 5.79
CA ARG A 34 15.80 0.42 5.67
C ARG A 34 16.73 -0.37 4.77
N GLY A 35 17.15 0.22 3.68
CA GLY A 35 18.11 -0.37 2.77
C GLY A 35 17.56 -0.71 1.40
N ASP A 36 18.44 -1.16 0.56
CA ASP A 36 18.15 -1.48 -0.84
C ASP A 36 17.24 -2.70 -0.94
N ARG A 37 16.39 -2.69 -1.93
CA ARG A 37 15.52 -3.80 -2.30
C ARG A 37 15.80 -4.26 -3.71
N THR A 38 15.58 -5.53 -3.96
CA THR A 38 15.65 -6.06 -5.33
C THR A 38 14.68 -5.30 -6.24
N GLY A 39 15.22 -4.69 -7.27
CA GLY A 39 14.47 -3.90 -8.24
C GLY A 39 14.28 -2.42 -7.87
N ASP A 40 14.82 -1.96 -6.75
CA ASP A 40 15.05 -0.54 -6.50
C ASP A 40 16.29 -0.11 -7.30
N ASP A 41 16.32 1.16 -7.71
CA ASP A 41 17.55 1.68 -8.24
C ASP A 41 18.58 1.84 -7.12
N SER A 42 19.85 1.86 -7.49
CA SER A 42 20.98 1.92 -6.56
C SER A 42 21.14 3.23 -5.81
N SER A 43 20.21 4.16 -6.00
CA SER A 43 20.23 5.50 -5.38
C SER A 43 19.70 5.51 -3.96
N VAL A 44 18.98 4.47 -3.55
CA VAL A 44 18.48 4.34 -2.19
C VAL A 44 19.60 3.86 -1.29
N GLY A 45 20.24 4.78 -0.61
CA GLY A 45 21.28 4.44 0.36
C GLY A 45 20.74 3.60 1.53
N VAL A 46 21.61 2.82 2.15
CA VAL A 46 21.31 1.91 3.27
C VAL A 46 20.55 2.56 4.44
N ASN A 47 20.59 3.86 4.57
CA ASN A 47 19.88 4.62 5.60
C ASN A 47 18.53 5.20 5.10
N GLY A 48 18.20 5.02 3.83
CA GLY A 48 16.93 5.46 3.28
C GLY A 48 15.79 4.58 3.77
N ALA A 49 14.77 5.17 4.37
CA ALA A 49 13.55 4.45 4.72
C ALA A 49 12.67 4.28 3.49
N LEU A 50 12.23 3.07 3.25
CA LEU A 50 11.36 2.70 2.14
C LEU A 50 10.03 2.17 2.66
N GLY A 51 8.96 2.38 1.94
CA GLY A 51 7.66 1.87 2.29
C GLY A 51 6.79 1.63 1.07
N ARG A 52 5.85 0.72 1.22
CA ARG A 52 4.82 0.42 0.23
C ARG A 52 3.46 0.45 0.89
N ILE A 53 2.46 0.68 0.07
CA ILE A 53 1.07 0.37 0.38
C ILE A 53 0.60 -0.58 -0.70
N GLY A 54 -0.06 -1.63 -0.30
CA GLY A 54 -0.68 -2.59 -1.20
C GLY A 54 -1.85 -3.28 -0.52
N TRP A 55 -2.67 -3.94 -1.29
CA TRP A 55 -3.70 -4.79 -0.75
C TRP A 55 -3.56 -6.22 -1.26
N PHE A 56 -4.09 -7.15 -0.49
CA PHE A 56 -4.10 -8.57 -0.76
C PHE A 56 -5.56 -8.98 -0.96
N GLU A 57 -5.85 -9.40 -2.18
CA GLU A 57 -7.16 -9.86 -2.62
C GLU A 57 -7.46 -11.23 -2.04
N ASN A 58 -8.56 -11.33 -1.31
CA ASN A 58 -9.04 -12.60 -0.78
C ASN A 58 -9.63 -13.45 -1.90
N PRO A 59 -9.06 -14.61 -2.21
CA PRO A 59 -9.56 -15.44 -3.32
C PRO A 59 -10.84 -16.21 -2.98
N GLY A 60 -11.54 -15.83 -1.93
CA GLY A 60 -12.75 -16.47 -1.48
C GLY A 60 -12.53 -17.85 -0.83
N VAL A 61 -13.62 -18.52 -0.54
CA VAL A 61 -13.62 -19.77 0.27
C VAL A 61 -12.73 -20.87 -0.34
N SER A 62 -12.63 -20.95 -1.65
CA SER A 62 -11.88 -22.02 -2.32
C SER A 62 -10.35 -21.82 -2.25
N GLY A 63 -9.90 -20.58 -2.13
CA GLY A 63 -8.49 -20.22 -2.16
C GLY A 63 -7.97 -19.57 -0.87
N VAL A 64 -8.81 -19.44 0.15
CA VAL A 64 -8.49 -18.70 1.39
C VAL A 64 -7.25 -19.19 2.13
N TYR A 65 -6.81 -20.40 1.90
CA TYR A 65 -5.62 -21.01 2.49
C TYR A 65 -4.34 -20.87 1.63
N GLU A 66 -4.47 -20.29 0.44
CA GLU A 66 -3.37 -20.04 -0.47
C GLU A 66 -2.77 -18.65 -0.23
N GLU A 67 -1.69 -18.34 -0.90
CA GLU A 67 -1.13 -17.00 -0.92
C GLU A 67 -2.04 -16.10 -1.75
N TRP A 68 -2.45 -14.97 -1.18
CA TRP A 68 -3.36 -14.02 -1.83
C TRP A 68 -2.64 -13.15 -2.85
N GLN A 69 -3.34 -12.77 -3.89
CA GLN A 69 -2.79 -11.86 -4.89
C GLN A 69 -2.54 -10.49 -4.28
N ARG A 70 -1.32 -9.96 -4.45
CA ARG A 70 -0.97 -8.62 -3.99
C ARG A 70 -1.09 -7.62 -5.12
N HIS A 71 -1.73 -6.50 -4.83
CA HIS A 71 -1.87 -5.32 -5.67
C HIS A 71 -1.14 -4.15 -5.03
N ASP A 72 -0.07 -3.67 -5.66
CA ASP A 72 0.69 -2.53 -5.14
C ASP A 72 -0.05 -1.22 -5.47
N ILE A 73 -0.39 -0.43 -4.44
CA ILE A 73 -1.03 0.88 -4.57
C ILE A 73 0.02 1.98 -4.66
N SER A 74 0.97 1.99 -3.74
CA SER A 74 1.97 3.05 -3.64
C SER A 74 3.31 2.48 -3.20
N ARG A 75 4.37 3.10 -3.71
CA ARG A 75 5.74 2.85 -3.28
C ARG A 75 6.45 4.18 -3.13
N ARG A 76 7.06 4.41 -1.99
CA ARG A 76 7.82 5.63 -1.70
C ARG A 76 9.26 5.29 -1.36
N LYS A 77 10.17 6.17 -1.71
CA LYS A 77 11.58 6.06 -1.34
C LYS A 77 11.76 6.20 0.16
N ARG A 78 10.94 7.04 0.80
CA ARG A 78 10.90 7.19 2.25
C ARG A 78 9.49 7.00 2.76
N GLY A 79 9.37 6.38 3.90
CA GLY A 79 8.11 6.28 4.60
C GLY A 79 7.91 4.94 5.27
N MET A 80 7.29 5.03 6.41
CA MET A 80 6.76 3.93 7.18
C MET A 80 5.25 4.14 7.25
N PHE A 81 4.48 3.23 6.71
CA PHE A 81 3.04 3.31 6.68
C PHE A 81 2.47 2.41 7.77
N ASP A 82 2.10 3.02 8.91
CA ASP A 82 1.88 2.28 10.15
C ASP A 82 0.47 1.84 10.42
N LYS A 83 -0.50 2.69 10.14
CA LYS A 83 -1.89 2.43 10.51
C LYS A 83 -2.80 2.73 9.36
N PHE A 84 -3.84 1.90 9.25
CA PHE A 84 -4.91 2.12 8.30
C PHE A 84 -6.27 2.02 9.00
N MET A 85 -7.23 2.77 8.50
CA MET A 85 -8.65 2.63 8.78
C MET A 85 -9.40 2.65 7.46
N ALA A 86 -10.32 1.72 7.29
CA ALA A 86 -11.22 1.69 6.15
C ALA A 86 -12.53 2.41 6.48
N ARG A 87 -12.96 3.33 5.65
CA ARG A 87 -14.21 4.07 5.78
C ARG A 87 -14.60 4.70 4.46
N ASP A 88 -15.85 4.61 4.08
CA ASP A 88 -16.42 5.48 3.05
C ASP A 88 -16.43 6.92 3.59
N LEU A 89 -15.54 7.77 3.08
CA LEU A 89 -15.32 9.12 3.58
C LEU A 89 -16.07 10.18 2.78
N ASP A 90 -16.26 9.98 1.50
CA ASP A 90 -16.93 10.91 0.62
C ASP A 90 -18.40 10.54 0.32
N GLY A 91 -18.81 9.34 0.70
CA GLY A 91 -20.19 8.88 0.62
C GLY A 91 -20.55 8.31 -0.75
N ASP A 92 -19.57 7.87 -1.53
CA ASP A 92 -19.78 7.30 -2.86
C ASP A 92 -20.06 5.79 -2.86
N GLY A 93 -19.86 5.14 -1.72
CA GLY A 93 -20.22 3.75 -1.44
C GLY A 93 -19.05 2.78 -1.45
N ASP A 94 -17.87 3.18 -1.90
CA ASP A 94 -16.67 2.35 -1.79
C ASP A 94 -15.82 2.67 -0.54
N MET A 95 -14.78 1.89 -0.29
CA MET A 95 -13.99 2.01 0.93
C MET A 95 -12.70 2.77 0.71
N ASP A 96 -12.64 3.93 1.31
CA ASP A 96 -11.42 4.71 1.41
C ASP A 96 -10.53 4.27 2.57
N PHE A 97 -9.29 4.73 2.56
CA PHE A 97 -8.34 4.38 3.59
C PHE A 97 -7.64 5.62 4.15
N ILE A 98 -7.75 5.81 5.47
CA ILE A 98 -6.93 6.77 6.19
C ILE A 98 -5.73 6.03 6.74
N GLY A 99 -4.54 6.58 6.51
CA GLY A 99 -3.30 6.00 6.99
C GLY A 99 -2.39 7.02 7.65
N THR A 100 -1.39 6.52 8.35
CA THR A 100 -0.30 7.35 8.89
C THR A 100 1.00 7.04 8.20
N ARG A 101 1.80 8.07 7.99
CA ARG A 101 3.13 8.00 7.39
C ARG A 101 4.15 8.64 8.31
N GLY A 102 5.20 7.92 8.63
CA GLY A 102 6.33 8.39 9.41
C GLY A 102 7.66 8.12 8.73
N ASN A 103 8.75 8.64 9.30
CA ASN A 103 10.12 8.50 8.79
C ASN A 103 10.31 8.99 7.33
N SER A 104 9.55 10.01 6.95
CA SER A 104 9.53 10.51 5.57
C SER A 104 9.55 12.02 5.48
N TYR A 105 10.16 12.70 6.46
CA TYR A 105 10.24 14.17 6.45
C TYR A 105 10.61 14.70 5.04
N PRO A 106 9.94 15.72 4.53
CA PRO A 106 8.88 16.53 5.16
C PRO A 106 7.44 16.01 5.01
N TYR A 107 7.24 14.76 4.61
CA TYR A 107 5.95 14.19 4.25
C TYR A 107 5.32 13.33 5.36
N ASP A 108 5.80 13.45 6.59
CA ASP A 108 5.20 12.76 7.74
C ASP A 108 3.80 13.30 8.04
N GLY A 109 2.87 12.42 8.37
CA GLY A 109 1.52 12.85 8.70
C GLY A 109 0.45 11.80 8.53
N VAL A 110 -0.77 12.28 8.39
CA VAL A 110 -1.96 11.50 8.07
C VAL A 110 -2.31 11.75 6.62
N PHE A 111 -2.67 10.71 5.91
CA PHE A 111 -3.10 10.79 4.52
C PHE A 111 -4.42 10.06 4.31
N TRP A 112 -5.12 10.42 3.28
CA TRP A 112 -6.31 9.75 2.78
C TRP A 112 -6.01 9.16 1.39
N LEU A 113 -6.35 7.90 1.21
CA LEU A 113 -6.40 7.24 -0.09
C LEU A 113 -7.87 7.11 -0.47
N GLU A 114 -8.29 7.90 -1.44
CA GLU A 114 -9.60 7.78 -2.07
C GLU A 114 -9.56 6.57 -3.01
N GLN A 115 -10.52 5.66 -2.86
CA GLN A 115 -10.76 4.62 -3.85
C GLN A 115 -11.58 5.21 -4.97
N VAL A 116 -11.13 5.09 -6.20
CA VAL A 116 -11.83 5.59 -7.39
C VAL A 116 -12.08 4.45 -8.33
N ARG A 117 -13.32 4.05 -8.46
CA ARG A 117 -13.74 3.01 -9.40
C ARG A 117 -13.96 3.57 -10.79
N SER A 118 -13.44 2.90 -11.79
CA SER A 118 -13.50 3.33 -13.16
C SER A 118 -13.66 2.15 -14.11
N ALA A 119 -14.45 2.33 -15.17
CA ALA A 119 -14.55 1.34 -16.26
C ALA A 119 -13.20 1.14 -17.01
N SER A 120 -12.25 2.04 -16.80
CA SER A 120 -10.88 1.94 -17.32
C SER A 120 -9.92 2.22 -16.18
N PRO A 121 -9.76 1.26 -15.25
CA PRO A 121 -8.93 1.46 -14.07
C PRO A 121 -7.49 1.77 -14.50
N ARG A 122 -6.89 2.72 -13.82
CA ARG A 122 -5.47 3.04 -13.97
C ARG A 122 -4.75 2.53 -12.75
N ALA A 123 -3.57 1.94 -12.95
CA ALA A 123 -2.68 1.72 -11.82
C ALA A 123 -2.46 3.07 -11.11
N ALA A 124 -2.61 3.07 -9.79
CA ALA A 124 -2.39 4.28 -8.98
C ALA A 124 -0.98 4.83 -9.21
N PHE A 125 -0.03 3.92 -9.47
CA PHE A 125 1.33 4.27 -9.87
C PHE A 125 1.87 3.25 -10.87
N GLU A 126 2.50 3.74 -11.91
CA GLU A 126 3.54 2.96 -12.58
C GLU A 126 4.68 2.69 -11.59
N ARG A 127 5.58 1.80 -11.95
CA ARG A 127 6.79 1.53 -11.15
C ARG A 127 7.45 2.86 -10.80
N ALA A 128 7.58 3.15 -9.51
CA ALA A 128 8.19 4.39 -9.04
C ALA A 128 9.63 4.50 -9.55
N ARG A 129 9.91 5.57 -10.26
CA ARG A 129 11.27 5.96 -10.66
C ARG A 129 11.93 6.71 -9.52
N GLU A 130 13.25 6.78 -9.55
CA GLU A 130 14.03 7.46 -8.52
C GLU A 130 13.55 8.90 -8.27
N GLN A 131 13.42 9.68 -9.33
CA GLN A 131 12.99 11.08 -9.24
C GLN A 131 11.57 11.24 -8.65
N GLU A 132 10.73 10.23 -8.79
CA GLU A 132 9.34 10.24 -8.30
C GLU A 132 9.24 9.77 -6.86
N SER A 133 10.22 9.03 -6.37
CA SER A 133 10.16 8.39 -5.06
C SER A 133 10.26 9.37 -3.89
N ASP A 134 10.94 10.49 -4.05
CA ASP A 134 11.13 11.50 -3.01
C ASP A 134 10.05 12.60 -3.03
N GLU A 135 9.55 12.94 -4.21
CA GLU A 135 8.73 14.13 -4.43
C GLU A 135 7.28 13.84 -4.82
N MET A 136 6.95 12.57 -5.09
CA MET A 136 5.61 12.22 -5.50
C MET A 136 4.60 12.57 -4.41
N PRO A 137 3.56 13.36 -4.73
CA PRO A 137 2.47 13.59 -3.78
C PRO A 137 1.82 12.25 -3.42
N LEU A 138 1.20 12.21 -2.25
CA LEU A 138 0.37 11.06 -1.90
C LEU A 138 -0.78 10.95 -2.91
N PRO A 139 -1.17 9.72 -3.25
CA PRO A 139 -2.32 9.49 -4.11
C PRO A 139 -3.56 10.08 -3.49
#